data_71e257cc4eb1333b05c919b744ee6641
#
_entry.id   71e257cc4eb1333b05c919b744ee6641
#
_cell.length_a   1.000
_cell.length_b   1.000
_cell.length_c   1.000
_cell.angle_alpha   90.00
_cell.angle_beta   90.00
_cell.angle_gamma   90.00
#
_symmetry.space_group_name_H-M   'P 1'
#
loop_
_entity.id
_entity.type
_entity.pdbx_description
1 polymer ?
#
loop_
_entity_poly.entity_id
_entity_poly.type
_entity_poly.pdbx_seq_one_letter_code
_entity_poly.pdbx_strand_id
1 'polypeptide(L)'
;MIDFDVEPEFQKQIDWVERFTKDEIEPLDQFMSVGRRKDGSPLDGDSWGVIRRHMSNLKQQVKDQGLWGFHLGPELGGPGLGQVKLCLLNEKLGKTRMGPSLFGCQAPDTGNMELIAHNGTEE
;
A
#
# COMPACT_ATOMS: atom_id res chain seq x y z
N MET A 1 -26.34 -16.90 7.17
CA MET A 1 -25.25 -17.56 6.43
C MET A 1 -24.23 -16.47 6.10
N ILE A 2 -22.96 -16.70 6.38
CA ILE A 2 -21.93 -15.74 5.99
C ILE A 2 -21.67 -16.00 4.50
N ASP A 3 -21.89 -14.96 3.69
CA ASP A 3 -21.59 -14.98 2.27
C ASP A 3 -20.14 -14.52 2.09
N PHE A 4 -19.32 -15.36 1.47
CA PHE A 4 -17.92 -15.06 1.15
C PHE A 4 -17.75 -14.69 -0.32
N ASP A 5 -18.84 -14.55 -1.06
CA ASP A 5 -18.78 -14.13 -2.45
C ASP A 5 -18.27 -12.70 -2.55
N VAL A 6 -17.39 -12.49 -3.52
CA VAL A 6 -16.77 -11.18 -3.78
C VAL A 6 -17.57 -10.50 -4.88
N GLU A 7 -18.04 -9.30 -4.61
CA GLU A 7 -18.74 -8.48 -5.61
C GLU A 7 -17.83 -8.23 -6.83
N PRO A 8 -18.38 -8.27 -8.06
CA PRO A 8 -17.58 -8.13 -9.29
C PRO A 8 -16.74 -6.85 -9.34
N GLU A 9 -17.23 -5.74 -8.81
CA GLU A 9 -16.49 -4.48 -8.77
C GLU A 9 -15.30 -4.55 -7.80
N PHE A 10 -15.48 -5.19 -6.65
CA PHE A 10 -14.39 -5.37 -5.71
C PHE A 10 -13.37 -6.42 -6.22
N GLN A 11 -13.82 -7.43 -6.96
CA GLN A 11 -12.91 -8.39 -7.61
C GLN A 11 -11.96 -7.67 -8.58
N LYS A 12 -12.43 -6.67 -9.33
CA LYS A 12 -11.56 -5.85 -10.19
C LYS A 12 -10.47 -5.12 -9.40
N GLN A 13 -10.80 -4.64 -8.20
CA GLN A 13 -9.81 -4.02 -7.31
C GLN A 13 -8.78 -5.03 -6.81
N ILE A 14 -9.22 -6.23 -6.40
CA ILE A 14 -8.31 -7.32 -6.01
C ILE A 14 -7.37 -7.67 -7.16
N ASP A 15 -7.91 -7.85 -8.37
CA ASP A 15 -7.14 -8.20 -9.56
C ASP A 15 -6.12 -7.10 -9.92
N TRP A 16 -6.51 -5.83 -9.74
CA TRP A 16 -5.60 -4.72 -9.94
C TRP A 16 -4.47 -4.73 -8.90
N VAL A 17 -4.80 -4.90 -7.63
CA VAL A 17 -3.81 -4.98 -6.53
C VAL A 17 -2.85 -6.15 -6.75
N GLU A 18 -3.35 -7.31 -7.16
CA GLU A 18 -2.52 -8.48 -7.41
C GLU A 18 -1.54 -8.25 -8.56
N ARG A 19 -2.01 -7.70 -9.68
CA ARG A 19 -1.13 -7.34 -10.82
C ARG A 19 -0.12 -6.27 -10.44
N PHE A 20 -0.58 -5.19 -9.78
CA PHE A 20 0.29 -4.10 -9.34
C PHE A 20 1.37 -4.59 -8.37
N THR A 21 1.00 -5.49 -7.44
CA THR A 21 1.95 -6.11 -6.51
C THR A 21 3.01 -6.90 -7.27
N LYS A 22 2.59 -7.74 -8.21
CA LYS A 22 3.48 -8.60 -8.99
C LYS A 22 4.39 -7.81 -9.92
N ASP A 23 3.82 -6.83 -10.63
CA ASP A 23 4.53 -6.16 -11.74
C ASP A 23 5.39 -4.99 -11.26
N GLU A 24 5.00 -4.32 -10.18
CA GLU A 24 5.66 -3.10 -9.70
C GLU A 24 6.32 -3.27 -8.32
N ILE A 25 5.66 -3.93 -7.38
CA ILE A 25 6.14 -3.98 -6.00
C ILE A 25 7.16 -5.10 -5.79
N GLU A 26 6.92 -6.30 -6.29
CA GLU A 26 7.86 -7.42 -6.17
C GLU A 26 9.24 -7.11 -6.78
N PRO A 27 9.35 -6.49 -7.98
CA PRO A 27 10.65 -6.07 -8.51
C PRO A 27 11.34 -5.02 -7.64
N LEU A 28 10.57 -4.07 -7.07
CA LEU A 28 11.11 -3.09 -6.14
C LEU A 28 11.65 -3.74 -4.87
N ASP A 29 10.91 -4.69 -4.28
CA ASP A 29 11.35 -5.46 -3.12
C ASP A 29 12.62 -6.25 -3.39
N GLN A 30 12.70 -6.89 -4.55
CA GLN A 30 13.90 -7.61 -4.98
C GLN A 30 15.09 -6.65 -5.14
N PHE A 31 14.88 -5.51 -5.80
CA PHE A 31 15.91 -4.49 -5.94
C PHE A 31 16.39 -3.99 -4.58
N MET A 32 15.47 -3.69 -3.66
CA MET A 32 15.78 -3.23 -2.30
C MET A 32 16.49 -4.30 -1.47
N SER A 33 16.21 -5.58 -1.69
CA SER A 33 16.85 -6.68 -0.96
C SER A 33 18.27 -6.96 -1.48
N VAL A 34 18.49 -6.80 -2.78
CA VAL A 34 19.80 -6.98 -3.45
C VAL A 34 20.65 -5.71 -3.40
N GLY A 35 20.01 -4.57 -3.28
CA GLY A 35 20.63 -3.23 -3.33
C GLY A 35 21.46 -2.85 -2.10
N ARG A 36 21.61 -3.75 -1.12
CA ARG A 36 22.74 -3.69 -0.22
C ARG A 36 23.95 -4.16 -1.01
N ARG A 37 24.96 -3.29 -1.14
CA ARG A 37 26.24 -3.69 -1.69
C ARG A 37 26.73 -4.98 -1.03
N LYS A 38 27.54 -5.77 -1.71
CA LYS A 38 28.11 -7.01 -1.15
C LYS A 38 28.82 -6.82 0.20
N ASP A 39 29.27 -5.58 0.48
CA ASP A 39 29.88 -5.16 1.74
C ASP A 39 28.89 -4.73 2.82
N GLY A 40 27.58 -4.82 2.55
CA GLY A 40 26.52 -4.42 3.48
C GLY A 40 26.28 -2.92 3.56
N SER A 41 27.01 -2.10 2.79
CA SER A 41 26.84 -0.64 2.80
C SER A 41 25.51 -0.24 2.18
N PRO A 42 24.89 0.87 2.64
CA PRO A 42 23.65 1.36 2.07
C PRO A 42 23.87 1.87 0.63
N LEU A 43 22.77 1.90 -0.13
CA LEU A 43 22.74 2.57 -1.43
C LEU A 43 23.19 4.03 -1.27
N ASP A 44 23.86 4.55 -2.28
CA ASP A 44 24.27 5.96 -2.32
C ASP A 44 23.07 6.91 -2.42
N GLY A 45 23.32 8.20 -2.17
CA GLY A 45 22.26 9.21 -2.17
C GLY A 45 21.52 9.36 -3.49
N ASP A 46 22.22 9.15 -4.62
CA ASP A 46 21.63 9.26 -5.95
C ASP A 46 20.69 8.10 -6.23
N SER A 47 21.07 6.89 -5.87
CA SER A 47 20.22 5.69 -5.95
C SER A 47 18.96 5.83 -5.08
N TRP A 48 19.09 6.35 -3.87
CA TRP A 48 17.94 6.64 -3.01
C TRP A 48 17.02 7.69 -3.60
N GLY A 49 17.54 8.71 -4.27
CA GLY A 49 16.73 9.72 -4.96
C GLY A 49 15.87 9.12 -6.07
N VAL A 50 16.42 8.19 -6.85
CA VAL A 50 15.67 7.46 -7.90
C VAL A 50 14.58 6.59 -7.27
N ILE A 51 14.90 5.82 -6.24
CA ILE A 51 13.95 4.95 -5.54
C ILE A 51 12.80 5.76 -4.97
N ARG A 52 13.05 6.86 -4.29
CA ARG A 52 12.00 7.73 -3.70
C ARG A 52 11.06 8.27 -4.78
N ARG A 53 11.58 8.70 -5.92
CA ARG A 53 10.74 9.16 -7.03
C ARG A 53 9.87 8.03 -7.59
N HIS A 54 10.43 6.85 -7.74
CA HIS A 54 9.68 5.69 -8.20
C HIS A 54 8.57 5.33 -7.18
N MET A 55 8.89 5.23 -5.91
CA MET A 55 7.90 4.99 -4.84
C MET A 55 6.81 6.05 -4.80
N SER A 56 7.15 7.32 -5.04
CA SER A 56 6.17 8.41 -5.11
C SER A 56 5.19 8.21 -6.27
N ASN A 57 5.69 7.78 -7.43
CA ASN A 57 4.85 7.46 -8.58
C ASN A 57 3.92 6.27 -8.32
N LEU A 58 4.43 5.21 -7.67
CA LEU A 58 3.63 4.06 -7.29
C LEU A 58 2.52 4.45 -6.29
N LYS A 59 2.85 5.26 -5.27
CA LYS A 59 1.85 5.80 -4.34
C LYS A 59 0.79 6.63 -5.05
N GLN A 60 1.16 7.41 -6.06
CA GLN A 60 0.19 8.18 -6.83
C GLN A 60 -0.77 7.25 -7.59
N GLN A 61 -0.27 6.19 -8.21
CA GLN A 61 -1.13 5.19 -8.87
C GLN A 61 -2.13 4.55 -7.89
N VAL A 62 -1.69 4.22 -6.67
CA VAL A 62 -2.59 3.70 -5.62
C VAL A 62 -3.67 4.72 -5.24
N LYS A 63 -3.30 6.00 -5.13
CA LYS A 63 -4.27 7.09 -4.87
C LYS A 63 -5.27 7.25 -6.00
N ASP A 64 -4.82 7.18 -7.23
CA ASP A 64 -5.68 7.29 -8.43
C ASP A 64 -6.70 6.14 -8.52
N GLN A 65 -6.39 4.98 -7.92
CA GLN A 65 -7.33 3.87 -7.75
C GLN A 65 -8.27 4.00 -6.54
N GLY A 66 -8.10 5.05 -5.71
CA GLY A 66 -8.88 5.23 -4.48
C GLY A 66 -8.53 4.24 -3.38
N LEU A 67 -7.34 3.63 -3.42
CA LEU A 67 -6.91 2.59 -2.50
C LEU A 67 -5.87 3.07 -1.46
N TRP A 68 -5.54 4.35 -1.45
CA TRP A 68 -4.65 4.90 -0.43
C TRP A 68 -5.35 4.98 0.93
N GLY A 69 -4.72 4.43 1.96
CA GLY A 69 -5.31 4.44 3.30
C GLY A 69 -6.65 3.71 3.37
N PHE A 70 -6.79 2.61 2.67
CA PHE A 70 -8.05 1.87 2.49
C PHE A 70 -8.64 1.28 3.79
N HIS A 71 -7.92 1.38 4.90
CA HIS A 71 -8.41 1.03 6.24
C HIS A 71 -9.33 2.11 6.84
N LEU A 72 -9.30 3.34 6.33
CA LEU A 72 -10.12 4.43 6.83
C LEU A 72 -11.58 4.33 6.34
N GLY A 73 -12.51 4.73 7.19
CA GLY A 73 -13.92 4.87 6.83
C GLY A 73 -14.18 6.09 5.93
N PRO A 74 -15.37 6.16 5.29
CA PRO A 74 -15.72 7.27 4.40
C PRO A 74 -15.73 8.63 5.10
N GLU A 75 -16.08 8.66 6.36
CA GLU A 75 -16.09 9.86 7.22
C GLU A 75 -14.69 10.44 7.42
N LEU A 76 -13.64 9.65 7.20
CA LEU A 76 -12.23 10.03 7.30
C LEU A 76 -11.55 10.11 5.93
N GLY A 77 -12.33 10.13 4.85
CA GLY A 77 -11.81 10.20 3.49
C GLY A 77 -11.31 8.89 2.90
N GLY A 78 -11.54 7.77 3.58
CA GLY A 78 -11.21 6.44 3.08
C GLY A 78 -12.33 5.79 2.27
N PRO A 79 -12.09 4.64 1.63
CA PRO A 79 -13.08 3.95 0.81
C PRO A 79 -14.16 3.19 1.58
N GLY A 80 -14.01 2.99 2.89
CA GLY A 80 -15.01 2.30 3.71
C GLY A 80 -15.25 0.84 3.34
N LEU A 81 -14.19 0.10 3.06
CA LEU A 81 -14.29 -1.27 2.54
C LEU A 81 -14.86 -2.30 3.53
N GLY A 82 -14.72 -2.05 4.83
CA GLY A 82 -15.02 -3.03 5.88
C GLY A 82 -13.95 -4.10 6.03
N GLN A 83 -14.03 -4.87 7.12
CA GLN A 83 -12.94 -5.74 7.56
C GLN A 83 -12.65 -6.90 6.61
N VAL A 84 -13.66 -7.49 5.98
CA VAL A 84 -13.48 -8.63 5.06
C VAL A 84 -12.70 -8.20 3.82
N LYS A 85 -13.12 -7.09 3.19
CA LYS A 85 -12.42 -6.54 2.01
C LYS A 85 -10.99 -6.10 2.35
N LEU A 86 -10.81 -5.51 3.54
CA LEU A 86 -9.47 -5.19 4.08
C LEU A 86 -8.57 -6.43 4.17
N CYS A 87 -9.08 -7.53 4.71
CA CYS A 87 -8.30 -8.78 4.82
C CYS A 87 -7.89 -9.31 3.45
N LEU A 88 -8.79 -9.29 2.46
CA LEU A 88 -8.51 -9.77 1.11
C LEU A 88 -7.43 -8.94 0.41
N LEU A 89 -7.45 -7.62 0.56
CA LEU A 89 -6.39 -6.76 0.02
C LEU A 89 -5.06 -6.95 0.75
N ASN A 90 -5.09 -7.01 2.07
CA ASN A 90 -3.89 -7.23 2.88
C ASN A 90 -3.23 -8.59 2.60
N GLU A 91 -4.00 -9.62 2.27
CA GLU A 91 -3.47 -10.91 1.82
C GLU A 91 -2.58 -10.76 0.56
N LYS A 92 -3.02 -9.92 -0.40
CA LYS A 92 -2.23 -9.67 -1.61
C LYS A 92 -0.97 -8.85 -1.31
N LEU A 93 -1.09 -7.80 -0.52
CA LEU A 93 0.02 -6.91 -0.14
C LEU A 93 1.04 -7.61 0.76
N GLY A 94 0.60 -8.53 1.63
CA GLY A 94 1.46 -9.25 2.57
C GLY A 94 2.50 -10.16 1.91
N LYS A 95 2.42 -10.39 0.60
CA LYS A 95 3.45 -11.08 -0.18
C LYS A 95 4.72 -10.25 -0.36
N THR A 96 4.66 -8.94 -0.10
CA THR A 96 5.74 -7.99 -0.31
C THR A 96 6.04 -7.18 0.96
N ARG A 97 7.27 -6.69 1.07
CA ARG A 97 7.68 -5.84 2.20
C ARG A 97 7.23 -4.39 2.02
N MET A 98 7.24 -3.91 0.77
CA MET A 98 6.93 -2.53 0.43
C MET A 98 5.44 -2.28 0.17
N GLY A 99 4.66 -3.32 -0.10
CA GLY A 99 3.24 -3.21 -0.42
C GLY A 99 2.45 -2.40 0.61
N PRO A 100 2.46 -2.76 1.89
CA PRO A 100 1.72 -2.00 2.91
C PRO A 100 2.12 -0.52 2.97
N SER A 101 3.41 -0.20 2.80
CA SER A 101 3.90 1.19 2.80
C SER A 101 3.43 1.98 1.58
N LEU A 102 3.35 1.33 0.42
CA LEU A 102 2.90 1.97 -0.82
C LEU A 102 1.39 2.23 -0.83
N PHE A 103 0.62 1.48 -0.04
CA PHE A 103 -0.83 1.66 0.13
C PHE A 103 -1.20 2.50 1.36
N GLY A 104 -0.24 2.96 2.16
CA GLY A 104 -0.49 3.75 3.36
C GLY A 104 -1.18 2.94 4.47
N CYS A 105 -0.94 1.62 4.52
CA CYS A 105 -1.52 0.72 5.50
C CYS A 105 -0.49 -0.05 6.33
N GLN A 106 0.73 0.46 6.42
CA GLN A 106 1.79 -0.11 7.25
C GLN A 106 1.67 0.36 8.69
N ALA A 107 1.95 -0.51 9.64
CA ALA A 107 2.16 -0.12 11.04
C ALA A 107 3.53 0.58 11.21
N PRO A 108 3.64 1.68 11.97
CA PRO A 108 2.61 2.32 12.81
C PRO A 108 1.74 3.36 12.08
N ASP A 109 1.92 3.55 10.78
CA ASP A 109 1.31 4.64 10.01
C ASP A 109 -0.22 4.56 9.99
N THR A 110 -0.80 3.35 10.00
CA THR A 110 -2.25 3.16 10.07
C THR A 110 -2.85 3.78 11.32
N GLY A 111 -2.30 3.47 12.50
CA GLY A 111 -2.77 4.02 13.76
C GLY A 111 -2.54 5.53 13.86
N ASN A 112 -1.42 6.02 13.37
CA ASN A 112 -1.13 7.45 13.32
C ASN A 112 -2.09 8.18 12.37
N MET A 113 -2.40 7.60 11.24
CA MET A 113 -3.34 8.16 10.26
C MET A 113 -4.75 8.25 10.84
N GLU A 114 -5.24 7.20 11.53
CA GLU A 114 -6.52 7.21 12.23
C GLU A 114 -6.55 8.28 13.33
N LEU A 115 -5.49 8.35 14.14
CA LEU A 115 -5.38 9.34 15.21
C LEU A 115 -5.47 10.77 14.67
N ILE A 116 -4.74 11.07 13.61
CA ILE A 116 -4.74 12.40 12.98
C ILE A 116 -6.10 12.67 12.32
N ALA A 117 -6.66 11.69 11.62
CA ALA A 117 -7.95 11.84 10.94
C ALA A 117 -9.10 12.14 11.91
N HIS A 118 -9.08 11.54 13.12
CA HIS A 118 -10.11 11.78 14.14
C HIS A 118 -9.89 13.07 14.95
N ASN A 119 -8.65 13.51 15.14
CA ASN A 119 -8.31 14.55 16.11
C ASN A 119 -7.52 15.72 15.53
N GLY A 120 -7.13 15.65 14.27
CA GLY A 120 -6.41 16.70 13.57
C GLY A 120 -7.31 17.88 13.23
N THR A 121 -6.70 19.03 12.94
CA THR A 121 -7.36 20.22 12.37
C THR A 121 -7.32 20.15 10.85
N GLU A 122 -8.17 20.92 10.17
CA GLU A 122 -8.18 21.03 8.70
C GLU A 122 -6.93 21.75 8.15
N GLU A 123 -6.13 22.39 9.03
CA GLU A 123 -4.84 22.99 8.73
C GLU A 123 -3.70 21.95 8.90
#